data_3bdc1c1853d458cf87ffffb6fe3cc12c
#
_entry.id   3bdc1c1853d458cf87ffffb6fe3cc12c
#
_cell.length_a   1.000
_cell.length_b   1.000
_cell.length_c   1.000
_cell.angle_alpha   90.00
_cell.angle_beta   90.00
_cell.angle_gamma   90.00
#
_symmetry.space_group_name_H-M   'P 1'
#
loop_
_entity.id
_entity.type
_entity.pdbx_description
1 polymer ?
#
loop_
_entity_poly.entity_id
_entity_poly.type
_entity_poly.pdbx_seq_one_letter_code
_entity_poly.pdbx_strand_id
1 'polypeptide(L)'
;NVDKLMTFDMMGDLKKLCRKTISMQEGPHWYFQDYTMEQQIWWYNSLTEFDMLFAHNWKDVNYYRGITNKLVQKMPTLMLAERLGIIPRNEWSDAVMIGGNMVRWYGGFDSYVVAQHFDMPISAPSMGRKIDREDEMDIQHLPYMTWVEWIKTLSQYYVGVHMMPTHAAGTFTLNCAFHGIPCIGYKGLDTQEDLHPLLSVDDGDMRGAIKLAKKLKDYKFYEECSLMCRENYEKSMYTEERCRSYLE
;
A
#
# COMPACT_ATOMS: atom_id res chain seq x y z
N ASN A 1 -18.73 4.00 3.59
CA ASN A 1 -19.33 5.31 3.39
C ASN A 1 -19.85 5.82 4.72
N VAL A 2 -19.16 6.82 5.29
CA VAL A 2 -19.46 7.41 6.60
C VAL A 2 -20.90 7.92 6.70
N ASP A 3 -21.41 8.55 5.65
CA ASP A 3 -22.78 9.08 5.63
C ASP A 3 -23.84 8.00 5.84
N LYS A 4 -23.63 6.81 5.27
CA LYS A 4 -24.53 5.68 5.49
C LYS A 4 -24.45 5.16 6.93
N LEU A 5 -23.27 5.15 7.51
CA LEU A 5 -23.05 4.69 8.88
C LEU A 5 -23.64 5.66 9.90
N MET A 6 -23.60 6.97 9.64
CA MET A 6 -24.17 8.00 10.51
C MET A 6 -25.70 7.93 10.63
N THR A 7 -26.40 7.34 9.65
CA THR A 7 -27.87 7.25 9.66
C THR A 7 -28.41 6.05 10.47
N PHE A 8 -27.53 5.14 10.92
CA PHE A 8 -27.92 3.94 11.66
C PHE A 8 -27.19 3.86 13.01
N ASP A 9 -27.88 3.48 14.07
CA ASP A 9 -27.24 3.09 15.34
C ASP A 9 -26.57 1.70 15.22
N MET A 10 -25.61 1.64 14.30
CA MET A 10 -24.91 0.39 13.99
C MET A 10 -24.13 -0.14 15.20
N MET A 11 -23.61 0.75 16.05
CA MET A 11 -22.85 0.35 17.23
C MET A 11 -23.75 -0.29 18.28
N GLY A 12 -24.94 0.27 18.53
CA GLY A 12 -25.92 -0.33 19.43
C GLY A 12 -26.33 -1.73 18.99
N ASP A 13 -26.54 -1.94 17.70
CA ASP A 13 -26.90 -3.25 17.15
C ASP A 13 -25.74 -4.25 17.18
N LEU A 14 -24.53 -3.84 16.84
CA LEU A 14 -23.33 -4.70 16.93
C LEU A 14 -23.09 -5.17 18.37
N LYS A 15 -23.23 -4.29 19.36
CA LYS A 15 -23.06 -4.63 20.79
C LYS A 15 -24.09 -5.63 21.31
N LYS A 16 -25.29 -5.66 20.71
CA LYS A 16 -26.31 -6.68 21.05
C LYS A 16 -25.97 -8.05 20.47
N LEU A 17 -25.30 -8.09 19.32
CA LEU A 17 -25.01 -9.32 18.58
C LEU A 17 -23.65 -9.93 18.93
N CYS A 18 -22.70 -9.13 19.39
CA CYS A 18 -21.31 -9.53 19.57
C CYS A 18 -20.82 -9.31 21.01
N ARG A 19 -20.00 -10.24 21.52
CA ARG A 19 -19.35 -10.08 22.83
C ARG A 19 -18.25 -9.03 22.80
N LYS A 20 -17.58 -8.88 21.68
CA LYS A 20 -16.49 -7.94 21.43
C LYS A 20 -16.62 -7.35 20.03
N THR A 21 -16.29 -6.09 19.93
CA THR A 21 -16.32 -5.34 18.67
C THR A 21 -14.93 -4.79 18.36
N ILE A 22 -14.48 -5.01 17.14
CA ILE A 22 -13.17 -4.54 16.68
C ILE A 22 -13.38 -3.68 15.43
N SER A 23 -12.80 -2.51 15.41
CA SER A 23 -12.73 -1.70 14.20
C SER A 23 -11.41 -1.93 13.49
N MET A 24 -11.47 -2.26 12.22
CA MET A 24 -10.32 -2.27 11.33
C MET A 24 -10.33 -0.99 10.50
N GLN A 25 -9.34 -0.13 10.72
CA GLN A 25 -9.21 1.09 9.94
C GLN A 25 -8.46 0.79 8.64
N GLU A 26 -9.19 0.71 7.55
CA GLU A 26 -8.62 0.46 6.21
C GLU A 26 -7.89 1.69 5.69
N GLY A 27 -8.49 2.88 5.83
CA GLY A 27 -7.87 4.14 5.43
C GLY A 27 -6.94 4.69 6.51
N PRO A 28 -5.85 5.37 6.13
CA PRO A 28 -4.99 6.05 7.08
C PRO A 28 -5.72 7.22 7.77
N HIS A 29 -5.26 7.59 8.95
CA HIS A 29 -5.94 8.62 9.75
C HIS A 29 -6.06 9.98 9.05
N TRP A 30 -5.10 10.36 8.23
CA TRP A 30 -5.15 11.63 7.49
C TRP A 30 -6.30 11.69 6.48
N TYR A 31 -6.85 10.56 6.06
CA TYR A 31 -7.97 10.50 5.13
C TYR A 31 -9.25 11.12 5.71
N PHE A 32 -9.40 11.09 7.04
CA PHE A 32 -10.54 11.67 7.73
C PHE A 32 -10.50 13.22 7.77
N GLN A 33 -9.36 13.83 7.50
CA GLN A 33 -9.24 15.28 7.41
C GLN A 33 -10.03 15.87 6.23
N ASP A 34 -10.34 15.06 5.23
CA ASP A 34 -11.19 15.45 4.09
C ASP A 34 -12.69 15.33 4.41
N TYR A 35 -13.07 14.83 5.60
CA TYR A 35 -14.45 14.72 6.03
C TYR A 35 -14.96 16.04 6.63
N THR A 36 -16.30 16.23 6.57
CA THR A 36 -16.93 17.34 7.29
C THR A 36 -16.69 17.23 8.79
N MET A 37 -16.77 18.34 9.52
CA MET A 37 -16.59 18.33 10.98
C MET A 37 -17.58 17.38 11.67
N GLU A 38 -18.82 17.32 11.20
CA GLU A 38 -19.84 16.40 11.71
C GLU A 38 -19.41 14.94 11.55
N GLN A 39 -18.93 14.58 10.35
CA GLN A 39 -18.44 13.24 10.06
C GLN A 39 -17.18 12.89 10.90
N GLN A 40 -16.28 13.85 11.12
CA GLN A 40 -15.10 13.66 11.96
C GLN A 40 -15.48 13.42 13.42
N ILE A 41 -16.43 14.18 13.97
CA ILE A 41 -16.94 14.01 15.34
C ILE A 41 -17.62 12.65 15.49
N TRP A 42 -18.49 12.30 14.55
CA TRP A 42 -19.15 10.99 14.56
C TRP A 42 -18.14 9.84 14.53
N TRP A 43 -17.17 9.92 13.63
CA TRP A 43 -16.12 8.91 13.51
C TRP A 43 -15.30 8.78 14.80
N TYR A 44 -14.86 9.89 15.38
CA TYR A 44 -14.14 9.90 16.64
C TYR A 44 -14.95 9.25 17.77
N ASN A 45 -16.21 9.62 17.92
CA ASN A 45 -17.09 9.02 18.93
C ASN A 45 -17.28 7.52 18.69
N SER A 46 -17.45 7.10 17.44
CA SER A 46 -17.58 5.68 17.11
C SER A 46 -16.34 4.88 17.46
N LEU A 47 -15.14 5.40 17.23
CA LEU A 47 -13.89 4.72 17.59
C LEU A 47 -13.80 4.42 19.09
N THR A 48 -14.28 5.34 19.94
CA THR A 48 -14.23 5.16 21.39
C THR A 48 -15.20 4.09 21.90
N GLU A 49 -16.15 3.67 21.08
CA GLU A 49 -17.13 2.64 21.43
C GLU A 49 -16.67 1.21 21.13
N PHE A 50 -15.70 1.00 20.24
CA PHE A 50 -15.14 -0.33 19.98
C PHE A 50 -14.32 -0.82 21.17
N ASP A 51 -14.24 -2.14 21.34
CA ASP A 51 -13.40 -2.76 22.36
C ASP A 51 -11.91 -2.67 21.99
N MET A 52 -11.60 -2.71 20.69
CA MET A 52 -10.24 -2.71 20.14
C MET A 52 -10.22 -2.08 18.75
N LEU A 53 -9.08 -1.51 18.40
CA LEU A 53 -8.82 -0.97 17.06
C LEU A 53 -7.62 -1.67 16.42
N PHE A 54 -7.75 -1.95 15.11
CA PHE A 54 -6.65 -2.35 14.26
C PHE A 54 -6.33 -1.25 13.24
N ALA A 55 -5.05 -1.09 12.94
CA ALA A 55 -4.58 -0.21 11.87
C ALA A 55 -3.45 -0.88 11.08
N HIS A 56 -3.30 -0.54 9.81
CA HIS A 56 -2.37 -1.22 8.91
C HIS A 56 -0.90 -0.85 9.12
N ASN A 57 -0.61 0.30 9.70
CA ASN A 57 0.74 0.85 9.82
C ASN A 57 0.99 1.45 11.21
N TRP A 58 2.26 1.60 11.57
CA TRP A 58 2.64 2.11 12.89
C TRP A 58 2.27 3.58 13.12
N LYS A 59 2.22 4.42 12.07
CA LYS A 59 1.81 5.82 12.21
C LYS A 59 0.35 5.91 12.65
N ASP A 60 -0.53 5.12 12.04
CA ASP A 60 -1.94 5.07 12.43
C ASP A 60 -2.14 4.43 13.82
N VAL A 61 -1.40 3.38 14.15
CA VAL A 61 -1.41 2.81 15.51
C VAL A 61 -1.08 3.87 16.54
N ASN A 62 -0.01 4.65 16.33
CA ASN A 62 0.40 5.70 17.24
C ASN A 62 -0.63 6.84 17.32
N TYR A 63 -1.22 7.22 16.17
CA TYR A 63 -2.28 8.21 16.13
C TYR A 63 -3.49 7.78 16.98
N TYR A 64 -4.00 6.57 16.75
CA TYR A 64 -5.17 6.06 17.47
C TYR A 64 -4.89 5.83 18.95
N ARG A 65 -3.70 5.44 19.34
CA ARG A 65 -3.29 5.38 20.76
C ARG A 65 -3.29 6.75 21.42
N GLY A 66 -3.07 7.81 20.67
CA GLY A 66 -3.12 9.20 21.19
C GLY A 66 -4.52 9.74 21.40
N ILE A 67 -5.53 9.22 20.70
CA ILE A 67 -6.90 9.75 20.75
C ILE A 67 -7.92 8.82 21.41
N THR A 68 -7.53 7.60 21.78
CA THR A 68 -8.41 6.65 22.47
C THR A 68 -7.67 5.89 23.56
N ASN A 69 -8.40 5.48 24.60
CA ASN A 69 -7.89 4.60 25.66
C ASN A 69 -8.09 3.10 25.36
N LYS A 70 -8.51 2.77 24.15
CA LYS A 70 -8.73 1.38 23.74
C LYS A 70 -7.40 0.73 23.34
N LEU A 71 -7.39 -0.59 23.34
CA LEU A 71 -6.27 -1.35 22.78
C LEU A 71 -6.19 -1.09 21.29
N VAL A 72 -5.03 -0.61 20.83
CA VAL A 72 -4.74 -0.39 19.41
C VAL A 72 -3.55 -1.24 19.01
N GLN A 73 -3.74 -2.07 17.99
CA GLN A 73 -2.75 -3.02 17.50
C GLN A 73 -2.54 -2.86 15.99
N LYS A 74 -1.32 -3.13 15.52
CA LYS A 74 -1.06 -3.22 14.10
C LYS A 74 -1.66 -4.53 13.55
N MET A 75 -2.47 -4.42 12.52
CA MET A 75 -2.88 -5.52 11.67
C MET A 75 -2.34 -5.22 10.26
N PRO A 76 -1.24 -5.84 9.85
CA PRO A 76 -0.65 -5.55 8.56
C PRO A 76 -1.58 -5.97 7.43
N THR A 77 -1.40 -5.35 6.27
CA THR A 77 -1.97 -5.89 5.04
C THR A 77 -1.31 -7.24 4.73
N LEU A 78 -2.06 -8.20 4.24
CA LEU A 78 -1.58 -9.56 4.03
C LEU A 78 -1.61 -9.95 2.55
N MET A 79 -0.63 -10.75 2.16
CA MET A 79 -0.70 -11.55 0.94
C MET A 79 -1.34 -12.91 1.25
N LEU A 80 -2.52 -13.15 0.69
CA LEU A 80 -3.21 -14.44 0.79
C LEU A 80 -2.68 -15.40 -0.29
N ALA A 81 -1.41 -15.75 -0.19
CA ALA A 81 -0.67 -16.49 -1.21
C ALA A 81 -1.32 -17.85 -1.56
N GLU A 82 -1.89 -18.53 -0.57
CA GLU A 82 -2.58 -19.82 -0.77
C GLU A 82 -3.77 -19.74 -1.74
N ARG A 83 -4.39 -18.55 -1.86
CA ARG A 83 -5.52 -18.32 -2.77
C ARG A 83 -5.11 -18.04 -4.21
N LEU A 84 -3.83 -17.78 -4.44
CA LEU A 84 -3.34 -17.39 -5.76
C LEU A 84 -2.97 -18.59 -6.64
N GLY A 85 -2.72 -19.75 -6.04
CA GLY A 85 -2.11 -20.89 -6.72
C GLY A 85 -0.66 -20.59 -7.13
N ILE A 86 -0.11 -21.42 -8.01
CA ILE A 86 1.22 -21.19 -8.55
C ILE A 86 1.13 -20.08 -9.60
N ILE A 87 1.77 -18.94 -9.33
CA ILE A 87 1.93 -17.86 -10.31
C ILE A 87 3.35 -18.01 -10.87
N PRO A 88 3.51 -18.50 -12.09
CA PRO A 88 4.83 -18.52 -12.70
C PRO A 88 5.29 -17.06 -12.88
N ARG A 89 6.49 -16.76 -12.42
CA ARG A 89 7.16 -15.53 -12.81
C ARG A 89 7.58 -15.74 -14.26
N ASN A 90 6.88 -15.11 -15.19
CA ASN A 90 7.26 -15.13 -16.59
C ASN A 90 8.59 -14.39 -16.77
N GLU A 91 9.29 -14.73 -17.84
CA GLU A 91 10.45 -13.96 -18.29
C GLU A 91 10.11 -12.48 -18.30
N TRP A 92 11.02 -11.67 -17.81
CA TRP A 92 10.89 -10.27 -17.49
C TRP A 92 10.33 -9.46 -18.66
N SER A 93 9.22 -8.79 -18.46
CA SER A 93 8.81 -7.75 -19.39
C SER A 93 9.64 -6.49 -19.13
N ASP A 94 10.22 -5.91 -20.16
CA ASP A 94 10.90 -4.62 -20.07
C ASP A 94 9.89 -3.49 -19.87
N ALA A 95 9.17 -3.50 -18.72
CA ALA A 95 8.15 -2.52 -18.41
C ALA A 95 8.16 -2.15 -16.92
N VAL A 96 7.81 -0.90 -16.63
CA VAL A 96 7.70 -0.34 -15.29
C VAL A 96 6.23 -0.26 -14.87
N MET A 97 5.92 -0.74 -13.67
CA MET A 97 4.63 -0.51 -13.05
C MET A 97 4.72 0.62 -12.02
N ILE A 98 3.92 1.68 -12.18
CA ILE A 98 3.79 2.70 -11.14
C ILE A 98 2.64 2.36 -10.19
N GLY A 99 2.87 2.56 -8.89
CA GLY A 99 1.86 2.34 -7.86
C GLY A 99 0.90 3.51 -7.74
N GLY A 100 -0.37 3.19 -7.44
CA GLY A 100 -1.41 4.20 -7.26
C GLY A 100 -1.84 4.91 -8.55
N ASN A 101 -2.60 5.97 -8.37
CA ASN A 101 -3.06 6.84 -9.46
C ASN A 101 -2.42 8.24 -9.33
N MET A 102 -2.75 9.14 -10.26
CA MET A 102 -2.16 10.47 -10.34
C MET A 102 -2.69 11.48 -9.32
N VAL A 103 -3.59 11.09 -8.40
CA VAL A 103 -4.00 12.02 -7.34
C VAL A 103 -2.85 12.28 -6.37
N ARG A 104 -2.78 13.50 -5.83
CA ARG A 104 -1.63 14.04 -5.09
C ARG A 104 -1.11 13.16 -3.95
N TRP A 105 -2.00 12.49 -3.21
CA TRP A 105 -1.61 11.67 -2.05
C TRP A 105 -1.05 10.28 -2.39
N TYR A 106 -1.18 9.83 -3.65
CA TYR A 106 -0.58 8.59 -4.10
C TYR A 106 0.78 8.77 -4.79
N GLY A 107 1.20 10.01 -5.06
CA GLY A 107 2.49 10.30 -5.68
C GLY A 107 2.67 9.74 -7.08
N GLY A 108 1.56 9.63 -7.84
CA GLY A 108 1.60 9.06 -9.19
C GLY A 108 2.47 9.86 -10.14
N PHE A 109 2.44 11.20 -10.07
CA PHE A 109 3.30 12.04 -10.92
C PHE A 109 4.79 11.85 -10.59
N ASP A 110 5.17 11.84 -9.31
CA ASP A 110 6.56 11.59 -8.91
C ASP A 110 7.01 10.19 -9.33
N SER A 111 6.11 9.19 -9.20
CA SER A 111 6.35 7.83 -9.67
C SER A 111 6.60 7.79 -11.17
N TYR A 112 5.82 8.53 -11.96
CA TYR A 112 6.00 8.65 -13.41
C TYR A 112 7.35 9.28 -13.75
N VAL A 113 7.72 10.39 -13.10
CA VAL A 113 9.01 11.05 -13.33
C VAL A 113 10.18 10.12 -13.07
N VAL A 114 10.14 9.34 -11.99
CA VAL A 114 11.18 8.35 -11.67
C VAL A 114 11.18 7.20 -12.68
N ALA A 115 9.99 6.71 -13.07
CA ALA A 115 9.83 5.61 -14.01
C ALA A 115 10.42 5.90 -15.41
N GLN A 116 10.34 7.14 -15.87
CA GLN A 116 10.92 7.56 -17.17
C GLN A 116 12.43 7.27 -17.28
N HIS A 117 13.15 7.17 -16.16
CA HIS A 117 14.59 6.91 -16.17
C HIS A 117 14.96 5.44 -16.41
N PHE A 118 13.98 4.55 -16.56
CA PHE A 118 14.23 3.17 -16.99
C PHE A 118 14.28 3.02 -18.51
N ASP A 119 13.80 4.02 -19.28
CA ASP A 119 13.68 3.94 -20.74
C ASP A 119 12.82 2.74 -21.21
N MET A 120 11.79 2.41 -20.44
CA MET A 120 10.86 1.29 -20.64
C MET A 120 9.42 1.80 -20.71
N PRO A 121 8.49 1.05 -21.32
CA PRO A 121 7.06 1.34 -21.23
C PRO A 121 6.59 1.45 -19.78
N ILE A 122 5.73 2.42 -19.49
CA ILE A 122 5.20 2.67 -18.16
C ILE A 122 3.72 2.29 -18.13
N SER A 123 3.32 1.50 -17.14
CA SER A 123 1.92 1.15 -16.92
C SER A 123 1.46 1.60 -15.53
N ALA A 124 0.17 1.92 -15.42
CA ALA A 124 -0.48 2.25 -14.17
C ALA A 124 -1.77 1.44 -13.99
N PRO A 125 -2.11 0.98 -12.76
CA PRO A 125 -3.39 0.33 -12.51
C PRO A 125 -4.53 1.34 -12.63
N SER A 126 -5.67 0.92 -13.17
CA SER A 126 -6.89 1.72 -13.13
C SER A 126 -7.51 1.64 -11.73
N MET A 127 -7.55 2.80 -11.07
CA MET A 127 -8.15 2.96 -9.73
C MET A 127 -9.52 3.64 -9.78
N GLY A 128 -10.11 3.78 -10.98
CA GLY A 128 -11.38 4.48 -11.18
C GLY A 128 -11.32 5.99 -10.92
N ARG A 129 -10.14 6.55 -10.75
CA ARG A 129 -9.89 7.99 -10.56
C ARG A 129 -8.90 8.45 -11.60
N LYS A 130 -9.22 9.56 -12.25
CA LYS A 130 -8.39 10.19 -13.25
C LYS A 130 -8.32 11.68 -12.96
N ILE A 131 -7.13 12.27 -13.10
CA ILE A 131 -6.95 13.72 -13.00
C ILE A 131 -7.03 14.36 -14.38
N ASP A 132 -7.25 15.66 -14.41
CA ASP A 132 -7.22 16.43 -15.65
C ASP A 132 -5.84 16.32 -16.32
N ARG A 133 -5.84 16.18 -17.65
CA ARG A 133 -4.65 16.07 -18.50
C ARG A 133 -3.79 14.81 -18.28
N GLU A 134 -4.25 13.83 -17.54
CA GLU A 134 -3.51 12.57 -17.34
C GLU A 134 -3.26 11.82 -18.67
N ASP A 135 -4.15 12.00 -19.64
CA ASP A 135 -4.01 11.43 -21.00
C ASP A 135 -2.85 12.00 -21.80
N GLU A 136 -2.24 13.09 -21.37
CA GLU A 136 -1.06 13.68 -22.00
C GLU A 136 0.23 12.99 -21.57
N MET A 137 0.17 12.13 -20.56
CA MET A 137 1.31 11.35 -20.06
C MET A 137 1.44 10.06 -20.88
N ASP A 138 2.66 9.68 -21.20
CA ASP A 138 2.94 8.41 -21.90
C ASP A 138 2.87 7.24 -20.89
N ILE A 139 1.64 6.87 -20.54
CA ILE A 139 1.32 5.81 -19.58
C ILE A 139 0.24 4.89 -20.15
N GLN A 140 0.49 3.60 -20.13
CA GLN A 140 -0.54 2.61 -20.39
C GLN A 140 -1.41 2.41 -19.16
N HIS A 141 -2.65 2.92 -19.19
CA HIS A 141 -3.64 2.66 -18.15
C HIS A 141 -4.22 1.26 -18.30
N LEU A 142 -3.98 0.40 -17.30
CA LEU A 142 -4.55 -0.94 -17.27
C LEU A 142 -6.03 -0.89 -16.92
N PRO A 143 -6.85 -1.83 -17.43
CA PRO A 143 -8.26 -1.92 -17.03
C PRO A 143 -8.38 -2.27 -15.54
N TYR A 144 -9.59 -2.06 -14.98
CA TYR A 144 -9.88 -2.59 -13.65
C TYR A 144 -9.75 -4.11 -13.65
N MET A 145 -9.07 -4.64 -12.65
CA MET A 145 -8.79 -6.06 -12.48
C MET A 145 -9.23 -6.51 -11.09
N THR A 146 -9.66 -7.75 -10.98
CA THR A 146 -9.79 -8.40 -9.68
C THR A 146 -8.41 -8.53 -9.03
N TRP A 147 -8.37 -8.71 -7.71
CA TRP A 147 -7.09 -8.87 -7.00
C TRP A 147 -6.21 -9.99 -7.55
N VAL A 148 -6.81 -11.13 -7.91
CA VAL A 148 -6.05 -12.26 -8.49
C VAL A 148 -5.47 -11.93 -9.86
N GLU A 149 -6.25 -11.27 -10.71
CA GLU A 149 -5.78 -10.81 -12.03
C GLU A 149 -4.66 -9.77 -11.88
N TRP A 150 -4.83 -8.83 -10.95
CA TRP A 150 -3.82 -7.84 -10.63
C TRP A 150 -2.49 -8.48 -10.24
N ILE A 151 -2.48 -9.42 -9.29
CA ILE A 151 -1.25 -10.08 -8.85
C ILE A 151 -0.58 -10.85 -10.00
N LYS A 152 -1.37 -11.54 -10.83
CA LYS A 152 -0.83 -12.20 -12.03
C LYS A 152 -0.25 -11.21 -13.05
N THR A 153 -0.91 -10.09 -13.27
CA THR A 153 -0.43 -9.05 -14.17
C THR A 153 0.86 -8.41 -13.66
N LEU A 154 0.90 -8.07 -12.37
CA LEU A 154 2.08 -7.46 -11.75
C LEU A 154 3.33 -8.36 -11.87
N SER A 155 3.18 -9.69 -11.80
CA SER A 155 4.32 -10.62 -11.93
C SER A 155 5.12 -10.48 -13.23
N GLN A 156 4.57 -9.81 -14.24
CA GLN A 156 5.18 -9.62 -15.54
C GLN A 156 6.05 -8.36 -15.64
N TYR A 157 6.06 -7.51 -14.61
CA TYR A 157 6.79 -6.24 -14.65
C TYR A 157 8.21 -6.37 -14.10
N TYR A 158 9.12 -5.56 -14.69
CA TYR A 158 10.52 -5.51 -14.28
C TYR A 158 10.68 -4.86 -12.91
N VAL A 159 10.07 -3.69 -12.72
CA VAL A 159 10.25 -2.87 -11.51
C VAL A 159 8.96 -2.16 -11.15
N GLY A 160 8.75 -1.94 -9.86
CA GLY A 160 7.73 -1.06 -9.31
C GLY A 160 8.30 0.32 -8.95
N VAL A 161 7.51 1.36 -9.11
CA VAL A 161 7.81 2.71 -8.59
C VAL A 161 6.58 3.26 -7.87
N HIS A 162 6.72 3.60 -6.58
CA HIS A 162 5.63 4.09 -5.76
C HIS A 162 6.09 5.21 -4.84
N MET A 163 6.18 6.42 -5.40
CA MET A 163 6.63 7.62 -4.68
C MET A 163 5.49 8.25 -3.87
N MET A 164 4.86 7.45 -3.00
CA MET A 164 3.73 7.88 -2.18
C MET A 164 4.21 8.72 -0.99
N PRO A 165 3.86 10.03 -0.90
CA PRO A 165 4.32 10.91 0.17
C PRO A 165 3.55 10.71 1.48
N THR A 166 2.48 9.91 1.45
CA THR A 166 1.64 9.62 2.60
C THR A 166 1.79 8.15 3.00
N HIS A 167 1.40 7.82 4.22
CA HIS A 167 1.34 6.42 4.66
C HIS A 167 -0.05 5.82 4.37
N ALA A 168 -0.09 4.51 4.17
CA ALA A 168 -1.30 3.73 3.92
C ALA A 168 -1.06 2.24 4.27
N ALA A 169 -1.91 1.34 3.79
CA ALA A 169 -1.75 -0.10 3.97
C ALA A 169 -0.53 -0.69 3.24
N GLY A 170 -0.03 -0.01 2.20
CA GLY A 170 1.20 -0.40 1.49
C GLY A 170 1.05 -1.63 0.59
N THR A 171 -0.15 -1.85 0.04
CA THR A 171 -0.47 -3.06 -0.74
C THR A 171 0.39 -3.19 -1.99
N PHE A 172 0.68 -2.10 -2.70
CA PHE A 172 1.47 -2.16 -3.94
C PHE A 172 2.90 -2.66 -3.69
N THR A 173 3.61 -2.07 -2.74
CA THR A 173 4.99 -2.44 -2.40
C THR A 173 5.07 -3.87 -1.85
N LEU A 174 4.06 -4.29 -1.08
CA LEU A 174 3.92 -5.67 -0.63
C LEU A 174 3.75 -6.64 -1.82
N ASN A 175 2.90 -6.31 -2.78
CA ASN A 175 2.66 -7.13 -3.97
C ASN A 175 3.93 -7.25 -4.83
N CYS A 176 4.71 -6.18 -4.94
CA CYS A 176 6.01 -6.21 -5.60
C CYS A 176 6.97 -7.17 -4.88
N ALA A 177 7.11 -7.06 -3.56
CA ALA A 177 8.00 -7.92 -2.77
C ALA A 177 7.59 -9.40 -2.83
N PHE A 178 6.29 -9.69 -2.84
CA PHE A 178 5.78 -11.06 -3.03
C PHE A 178 6.30 -11.70 -4.32
N HIS A 179 6.44 -10.94 -5.39
CA HIS A 179 7.01 -11.42 -6.65
C HIS A 179 8.54 -11.30 -6.74
N GLY A 180 9.19 -10.69 -5.74
CA GLY A 180 10.60 -10.33 -5.85
C GLY A 180 10.86 -9.24 -6.90
N ILE A 181 9.90 -8.35 -7.11
CA ILE A 181 10.02 -7.18 -7.99
C ILE A 181 10.57 -6.02 -7.15
N PRO A 182 11.76 -5.47 -7.45
CA PRO A 182 12.26 -4.28 -6.79
C PRO A 182 11.28 -3.10 -6.90
N CYS A 183 11.05 -2.37 -5.80
CA CYS A 183 10.15 -1.22 -5.81
C CYS A 183 10.83 0.01 -5.19
N ILE A 184 10.96 1.09 -5.98
CA ILE A 184 11.46 2.38 -5.49
C ILE A 184 10.29 3.13 -4.86
N GLY A 185 10.49 3.70 -3.67
CA GLY A 185 9.46 4.48 -3.00
C GLY A 185 10.00 5.40 -1.91
N TYR A 186 9.13 6.28 -1.41
CA TYR A 186 9.43 7.10 -0.26
C TYR A 186 9.37 6.31 1.05
N LYS A 187 10.23 6.65 1.99
CA LYS A 187 10.12 6.22 3.39
C LYS A 187 8.83 6.74 4.02
N GLY A 188 8.41 6.09 5.10
CA GLY A 188 7.18 6.43 5.82
C GLY A 188 6.00 5.51 5.51
N LEU A 189 6.19 4.58 4.58
CA LEU A 189 5.30 3.47 4.31
C LEU A 189 5.95 2.20 4.85
N ASP A 190 5.37 1.54 5.87
CA ASP A 190 5.97 0.39 6.55
C ASP A 190 6.43 -0.70 5.56
N THR A 191 5.57 -1.07 4.59
CA THR A 191 5.90 -2.11 3.60
C THR A 191 7.04 -1.70 2.65
N GLN A 192 7.22 -0.42 2.39
CA GLN A 192 8.35 0.06 1.60
C GLN A 192 9.65 -0.08 2.39
N GLU A 193 9.66 0.38 3.63
CA GLU A 193 10.87 0.35 4.47
C GLU A 193 11.26 -1.07 4.87
N ASP A 194 10.28 -1.90 5.23
CA ASP A 194 10.50 -3.28 5.66
C ASP A 194 10.94 -4.18 4.49
N LEU A 195 10.35 -4.00 3.31
CA LEU A 195 10.51 -4.94 2.20
C LEU A 195 11.52 -4.48 1.15
N HIS A 196 11.67 -3.17 0.95
CA HIS A 196 12.57 -2.60 -0.07
C HIS A 196 13.57 -1.58 0.52
N PRO A 197 14.32 -1.91 1.58
CA PRO A 197 15.14 -0.93 2.31
C PRO A 197 16.21 -0.28 1.43
N LEU A 198 16.80 -1.00 0.45
CA LEU A 198 17.80 -0.45 -0.48
C LEU A 198 17.22 0.52 -1.52
N LEU A 199 15.89 0.53 -1.67
CA LEU A 199 15.16 1.31 -2.68
C LEU A 199 14.24 2.35 -2.05
N SER A 200 14.42 2.63 -0.76
CA SER A 200 13.65 3.60 0.00
C SER A 200 14.44 4.90 0.14
N VAL A 201 13.85 6.01 -0.30
CA VAL A 201 14.41 7.36 -0.18
C VAL A 201 13.58 8.23 0.75
N ASP A 202 14.15 9.32 1.25
CA ASP A 202 13.40 10.25 2.08
C ASP A 202 12.32 10.98 1.25
N ASP A 203 11.23 11.39 1.91
CA ASP A 203 10.14 12.12 1.25
C ASP A 203 10.67 13.36 0.51
N GLY A 204 10.30 13.50 -0.76
CA GLY A 204 10.76 14.55 -1.65
C GLY A 204 12.18 14.36 -2.23
N ASP A 205 12.93 13.31 -1.86
CA ASP A 205 14.25 13.05 -2.47
C ASP A 205 14.15 12.41 -3.87
N MET A 206 13.65 13.20 -4.80
CA MET A 206 13.55 12.81 -6.21
C MET A 206 14.92 12.50 -6.83
N ARG A 207 15.98 13.20 -6.40
CA ARG A 207 17.34 12.95 -6.90
C ARG A 207 17.83 11.57 -6.49
N GLY A 208 17.61 11.18 -5.24
CA GLY A 208 17.93 9.86 -4.72
C GLY A 208 17.15 8.76 -5.47
N ALA A 209 15.85 8.95 -5.67
CA ALA A 209 15.00 8.01 -6.39
C ALA A 209 15.46 7.80 -7.86
N ILE A 210 15.77 8.89 -8.57
CA ILE A 210 16.30 8.83 -9.95
C ILE A 210 17.66 8.12 -10.00
N LYS A 211 18.53 8.36 -8.99
CA LYS A 211 19.81 7.65 -8.90
C LYS A 211 19.61 6.14 -8.71
N LEU A 212 18.64 5.74 -7.90
CA LEU A 212 18.28 4.33 -7.70
C LEU A 212 17.71 3.71 -8.99
N ALA A 213 16.83 4.42 -9.71
CA ALA A 213 16.31 3.96 -11.00
C ALA A 213 17.43 3.67 -12.00
N LYS A 214 18.42 4.56 -12.11
CA LYS A 214 19.59 4.35 -12.95
C LYS A 214 20.46 3.17 -12.46
N LYS A 215 20.61 3.00 -11.17
CA LYS A 215 21.41 1.90 -10.58
C LYS A 215 20.74 0.54 -10.79
N LEU A 216 19.40 0.47 -10.78
CA LEU A 216 18.66 -0.78 -11.06
C LEU A 216 18.82 -1.30 -12.50
N LYS A 217 19.40 -0.52 -13.42
CA LYS A 217 19.81 -1.02 -14.75
C LYS A 217 21.04 -1.94 -14.66
N ASP A 218 21.80 -1.90 -13.56
CA ASP A 218 22.86 -2.87 -13.29
C ASP A 218 22.24 -4.18 -12.80
N TYR A 219 22.50 -5.26 -13.54
CA TYR A 219 21.89 -6.56 -13.24
C TYR A 219 22.20 -7.09 -11.84
N LYS A 220 23.44 -6.89 -11.35
CA LYS A 220 23.83 -7.39 -10.02
C LYS A 220 23.08 -6.68 -8.90
N PHE A 221 22.94 -5.35 -9.03
CA PHE A 221 22.17 -4.57 -8.05
C PHE A 221 20.68 -4.89 -8.14
N TYR A 222 20.16 -5.09 -9.33
CA TYR A 222 18.78 -5.52 -9.50
C TYR A 222 18.51 -6.87 -8.80
N GLU A 223 19.38 -7.87 -9.06
CA GLU A 223 19.26 -9.20 -8.45
C GLU A 223 19.36 -9.14 -6.94
N GLU A 224 20.30 -8.35 -6.38
CA GLU A 224 20.40 -8.09 -4.95
C GLU A 224 19.08 -7.54 -4.37
N CYS A 225 18.50 -6.51 -5.00
CA CYS A 225 17.24 -5.92 -4.57
C CYS A 225 16.07 -6.91 -4.69
N SER A 226 16.03 -7.68 -5.77
CA SER A 226 14.99 -8.69 -6.03
C SER A 226 15.00 -9.81 -4.98
N LEU A 227 16.17 -10.36 -4.70
CA LEU A 227 16.34 -11.39 -3.66
C LEU A 227 16.00 -10.83 -2.27
N MET A 228 16.53 -9.66 -1.94
CA MET A 228 16.29 -9.02 -0.64
C MET A 228 14.81 -8.77 -0.39
N CYS A 229 14.08 -8.17 -1.33
CA CYS A 229 12.66 -7.88 -1.11
C CYS A 229 11.83 -9.17 -0.98
N ARG A 230 12.17 -10.22 -1.70
CA ARG A 230 11.51 -11.52 -1.56
C ARG A 230 11.80 -12.16 -0.21
N GLU A 231 13.05 -12.19 0.23
CA GLU A 231 13.42 -12.72 1.54
C GLU A 231 12.79 -11.93 2.68
N ASN A 232 12.79 -10.60 2.59
CA ASN A 232 12.14 -9.75 3.58
C ASN A 232 10.64 -10.04 3.67
N TYR A 233 9.97 -10.24 2.52
CA TYR A 233 8.57 -10.65 2.50
C TYR A 233 8.37 -11.98 3.25
N GLU A 234 9.14 -13.01 2.94
CA GLU A 234 9.00 -14.36 3.53
C GLU A 234 9.26 -14.39 5.04
N LYS A 235 10.10 -13.47 5.53
CA LYS A 235 10.43 -13.32 6.95
C LYS A 235 9.49 -12.37 7.71
N SER A 236 8.64 -11.64 7.01
CA SER A 236 7.81 -10.56 7.58
C SER A 236 6.47 -11.03 8.12
N MET A 237 5.82 -10.16 8.90
CA MET A 237 4.44 -10.34 9.37
C MET A 237 3.38 -10.16 8.27
N TYR A 238 3.78 -9.89 7.03
CA TYR A 238 2.89 -9.75 5.88
C TYR A 238 2.47 -11.09 5.28
N THR A 239 3.06 -12.20 5.73
CA THR A 239 2.60 -13.55 5.41
C THR A 239 1.50 -13.98 6.39
N GLU A 240 0.57 -14.80 5.94
CA GLU A 240 -0.56 -15.25 6.77
C GLU A 240 -0.11 -16.01 8.02
N GLU A 241 0.86 -16.92 7.87
CA GLU A 241 1.42 -17.72 8.96
C GLU A 241 2.04 -16.84 10.07
N ARG A 242 2.90 -15.90 9.69
CA ARG A 242 3.58 -15.03 10.66
C ARG A 242 2.65 -14.00 11.28
N CYS A 243 1.67 -13.50 10.53
CA CYS A 243 0.66 -12.63 11.11
C CYS A 243 -0.17 -13.36 12.17
N ARG A 244 -0.54 -14.61 11.92
CA ARG A 244 -1.25 -15.44 12.90
C ARG A 244 -0.43 -15.59 14.18
N SER A 245 0.84 -15.98 14.08
CA SER A 245 1.74 -16.08 15.24
C SER A 245 1.94 -14.76 16.00
N TYR A 246 1.84 -13.63 15.31
CA TYR A 246 1.93 -12.31 15.94
C TYR A 246 0.67 -11.96 16.76
N LEU A 247 -0.48 -12.48 16.38
CA LEU A 247 -1.77 -12.21 17.03
C LEU A 247 -2.07 -13.17 18.20
N GLU A 248 -1.45 -14.34 18.23
CA GLU A 248 -1.50 -15.32 19.33
C GLU A 248 -0.64 -14.89 20.52
#